data_e8864b34a60d5ea58e07fd8fc22b7b2f
#
_entry.id   e8864b34a60d5ea58e07fd8fc22b7b2f
#
_cell.length_a   1.000
_cell.length_b   1.000
_cell.length_c   1.000
_cell.angle_alpha   90.00
_cell.angle_beta   90.00
_cell.angle_gamma   90.00
#
_symmetry.space_group_name_H-M   'P 1'
#
loop_
_entity.id
_entity.type
_entity.pdbx_description
1 polymer ?
#
loop_
_entity_poly.entity_id
_entity_poly.type
_entity_poly.pdbx_seq_one_letter_code
_entity_poly.pdbx_strand_id
1 'polypeptide(L)'
;MYSFLTILVLLSLSFTTLQAKRLYPLIALIGNLGPILSGVAMTIVSNAVSKKSSNDEVAFEVSLKILTGMMCGAGAIVTGLHYFIHYLTDKEKEEERLTLLSTEKGRKKAQIALEKKALQPHTKKPKLSFIESLRVLASDKYLRNIATMVLAYGLTMEFTEIIWKSSVKSLFPIKSEYLNFNGRYSTMIGICSFIMMFVGAKVVDVLGWRAGAMMTPLMMGVLALPFFASIIIGGTSSPKTLKIAVYVGLVQNVLSKATKYAIFDPTKVSGKEDR
;
A
#
# COMPACT_ATOMS: atom_id res chain seq x y z
N MET A 1 -0.15 -4.98 -3.54
CA MET A 1 0.31 -4.35 -2.28
C MET A 1 1.78 -4.68 -1.96
N TYR A 2 2.21 -5.95 -2.07
CA TYR A 2 3.62 -6.34 -1.83
C TYR A 2 4.62 -5.67 -2.79
N SER A 3 4.26 -5.45 -4.06
CA SER A 3 5.15 -4.81 -5.04
C SER A 3 5.50 -3.36 -4.68
N PHE A 4 4.57 -2.60 -4.10
CA PHE A 4 4.83 -1.22 -3.67
C PHE A 4 5.79 -1.16 -2.49
N LEU A 5 5.62 -2.05 -1.51
CA LEU A 5 6.53 -2.17 -0.37
C LEU A 5 7.94 -2.60 -0.81
N THR A 6 8.03 -3.50 -1.79
CA THR A 6 9.32 -3.95 -2.36
C THR A 6 10.03 -2.82 -3.09
N ILE A 7 9.29 -2.04 -3.90
CA ILE A 7 9.83 -0.85 -4.58
C ILE A 7 10.30 0.19 -3.56
N LEU A 8 9.55 0.41 -2.49
CA LEU A 8 9.86 1.35 -1.43
C LEU A 8 11.11 0.94 -0.65
N VAL A 9 11.27 -0.35 -0.37
CA VAL A 9 12.47 -0.91 0.28
C VAL A 9 13.69 -0.81 -0.64
N LEU A 10 13.55 -1.13 -1.93
CA LEU A 10 14.63 -1.02 -2.91
C LEU A 10 15.07 0.45 -3.11
N LEU A 11 14.13 1.38 -3.17
CA LEU A 11 14.41 2.81 -3.24
C LEU A 11 15.09 3.32 -1.97
N SER A 12 14.68 2.84 -0.78
CA SER A 12 15.30 3.24 0.49
C SER A 12 16.73 2.74 0.65
N LEU A 13 17.09 1.65 -0.05
CA LEU A 13 18.46 1.13 -0.08
C LEU A 13 19.37 1.89 -1.05
N SER A 14 18.80 2.58 -2.05
CA SER A 14 19.56 3.27 -3.11
C SER A 14 19.74 4.77 -2.85
N PHE A 15 18.97 5.37 -1.95
CA PHE A 15 19.02 6.82 -1.68
C PHE A 15 19.56 7.15 -0.29
N THR A 16 20.26 8.27 -0.20
CA THR A 16 20.62 8.86 1.11
C THR A 16 19.36 9.28 1.86
N THR A 17 19.38 9.24 3.19
CA THR A 17 18.21 9.56 4.07
C THR A 17 17.56 10.91 3.74
N LEU A 18 18.34 11.90 3.32
CA LEU A 18 17.86 13.23 2.90
C LEU A 18 17.11 13.21 1.56
N GLN A 19 17.56 12.41 0.61
CA GLN A 19 16.89 12.23 -0.69
C GLN A 19 15.62 11.40 -0.55
N ALA A 20 15.65 10.38 0.32
CA ALA A 20 14.48 9.57 0.63
C ALA A 20 13.33 10.42 1.19
N LYS A 21 13.60 11.39 2.09
CA LYS A 21 12.58 12.29 2.64
C LYS A 21 11.89 13.16 1.58
N ARG A 22 12.62 13.61 0.55
CA ARG A 22 12.05 14.42 -0.54
C ARG A 22 11.26 13.59 -1.56
N LEU A 23 11.70 12.35 -1.83
CA LEU A 23 11.09 11.49 -2.83
C LEU A 23 9.93 10.66 -2.29
N TYR A 24 9.88 10.40 -0.99
CA TYR A 24 8.83 9.60 -0.38
C TYR A 24 7.39 10.09 -0.67
N PRO A 25 7.07 11.39 -0.55
CA PRO A 25 5.74 11.88 -0.90
C PRO A 25 5.40 11.67 -2.38
N LEU A 26 6.39 11.87 -3.26
CA LEU A 26 6.21 11.67 -4.72
C LEU A 26 5.94 10.20 -5.05
N ILE A 27 6.70 9.29 -4.44
CA ILE A 27 6.53 7.84 -4.62
C ILE A 27 5.17 7.39 -4.09
N ALA A 28 4.75 7.92 -2.95
CA ALA A 28 3.44 7.63 -2.38
C ALA A 28 2.30 8.17 -3.26
N LEU A 29 2.47 9.35 -3.87
CA LEU A 29 1.53 9.91 -4.86
C LEU A 29 1.37 8.97 -6.06
N ILE A 30 2.48 8.54 -6.67
CA ILE A 30 2.48 7.61 -7.80
C ILE A 30 1.85 6.28 -7.39
N GLY A 31 2.14 5.77 -6.19
CA GLY A 31 1.55 4.55 -5.65
C GLY A 31 0.02 4.59 -5.56
N ASN A 32 -0.56 5.75 -5.27
CA ASN A 32 -2.01 5.94 -5.20
C ASN A 32 -2.69 5.98 -6.58
N LEU A 33 -1.95 6.12 -7.68
CA LEU A 33 -2.49 5.94 -9.03
C LEU A 33 -2.83 4.47 -9.31
N GLY A 34 -2.17 3.52 -8.66
CA GLY A 34 -2.41 2.09 -8.86
C GLY A 34 -3.87 1.68 -8.64
N PRO A 35 -4.50 1.96 -7.49
CA PRO A 35 -5.92 1.70 -7.26
C PRO A 35 -6.85 2.40 -8.25
N ILE A 36 -6.53 3.63 -8.69
CA ILE A 36 -7.32 4.34 -9.69
C ILE A 36 -7.28 3.59 -11.03
N LEU A 37 -6.08 3.29 -11.53
CA LEU A 37 -5.89 2.62 -12.81
C LEU A 37 -6.50 1.21 -12.79
N SER A 38 -6.29 0.45 -11.73
CA SER A 38 -6.85 -0.90 -11.59
C SER A 38 -8.38 -0.87 -11.53
N GLY A 39 -8.96 0.09 -10.81
CA GLY A 39 -10.41 0.24 -10.71
C GLY A 39 -11.05 0.66 -12.03
N VAL A 40 -10.44 1.61 -12.74
CA VAL A 40 -10.87 2.03 -14.08
C VAL A 40 -10.77 0.86 -15.06
N ALA A 41 -9.66 0.13 -15.08
CA ALA A 41 -9.48 -1.04 -15.94
C ALA A 41 -10.54 -2.11 -15.66
N MET A 42 -10.80 -2.43 -14.39
CA MET A 42 -11.83 -3.37 -13.98
C MET A 42 -13.23 -2.95 -14.46
N THR A 43 -13.57 -1.67 -14.32
CA THR A 43 -14.85 -1.12 -14.75
C THR A 43 -14.99 -1.15 -16.28
N ILE A 44 -13.96 -0.78 -17.02
CA ILE A 44 -13.97 -0.79 -18.49
C ILE A 44 -14.10 -2.22 -19.00
N VAL A 45 -13.29 -3.15 -18.50
CA VAL A 45 -13.32 -4.57 -18.93
C VAL A 45 -14.69 -5.19 -18.63
N SER A 46 -15.18 -5.01 -17.40
CA SER A 46 -16.50 -5.53 -17.01
C SER A 46 -17.61 -5.01 -17.91
N ASN A 47 -17.66 -3.71 -18.17
CA ASN A 47 -18.67 -3.09 -19.02
C ASN A 47 -18.54 -3.52 -20.49
N ALA A 48 -17.33 -3.61 -21.03
CA ALA A 48 -17.10 -3.98 -22.43
C ALA A 48 -17.49 -5.44 -22.69
N VAL A 49 -17.14 -6.34 -21.79
CA VAL A 49 -17.43 -7.77 -21.91
C VAL A 49 -18.91 -8.05 -21.66
N SER A 50 -19.52 -7.41 -20.65
CA SER A 50 -20.96 -7.55 -20.34
C SER A 50 -21.86 -7.09 -21.50
N LYS A 51 -21.47 -6.04 -22.24
CA LYS A 51 -22.21 -5.61 -23.44
C LYS A 51 -22.13 -6.60 -24.59
N LYS A 52 -21.07 -7.40 -24.67
CA LYS A 52 -20.83 -8.33 -25.78
C LYS A 52 -21.37 -9.72 -25.52
N SER A 53 -21.55 -10.12 -24.28
CA SER A 53 -22.01 -11.45 -23.86
C SER A 53 -23.41 -11.35 -23.26
N SER A 54 -24.33 -12.19 -23.75
CA SER A 54 -25.68 -12.32 -23.18
C SER A 54 -25.72 -13.16 -21.91
N ASN A 55 -24.68 -13.96 -21.65
CA ASN A 55 -24.58 -14.81 -20.46
C ASN A 55 -23.63 -14.17 -19.45
N ASP A 56 -24.12 -13.84 -18.25
CA ASP A 56 -23.36 -13.18 -17.18
C ASP A 56 -22.19 -14.03 -16.66
N GLU A 57 -22.34 -15.36 -16.60
CA GLU A 57 -21.24 -16.23 -16.15
C GLU A 57 -20.06 -16.21 -17.13
N VAL A 58 -20.35 -16.30 -18.43
CA VAL A 58 -19.32 -16.21 -19.47
C VAL A 58 -18.69 -14.82 -19.47
N ALA A 59 -19.49 -13.77 -19.33
CA ALA A 59 -19.00 -12.39 -19.25
C ALA A 59 -18.05 -12.20 -18.07
N PHE A 60 -18.40 -12.74 -16.93
CA PHE A 60 -17.58 -12.67 -15.72
C PHE A 60 -16.27 -13.44 -15.88
N GLU A 61 -16.33 -14.68 -16.41
CA GLU A 61 -15.14 -15.51 -16.65
C GLU A 61 -14.15 -14.85 -17.62
N VAL A 62 -14.65 -14.33 -18.74
CA VAL A 62 -13.83 -13.60 -19.72
C VAL A 62 -13.22 -12.35 -19.10
N SER A 63 -13.99 -11.59 -18.31
CA SER A 63 -13.48 -10.42 -17.61
C SER A 63 -12.35 -10.77 -16.65
N LEU A 64 -12.48 -11.86 -15.89
CA LEU A 64 -11.42 -12.34 -15.00
C LEU A 64 -10.18 -12.76 -15.77
N LYS A 65 -10.31 -13.47 -16.89
CA LYS A 65 -9.17 -13.86 -17.74
C LYS A 65 -8.41 -12.64 -18.24
N ILE A 66 -9.12 -11.62 -18.73
CA ILE A 66 -8.52 -10.36 -19.22
C ILE A 66 -7.80 -9.64 -18.08
N LEU A 67 -8.45 -9.46 -16.91
CA LEU A 67 -7.86 -8.78 -15.76
C LEU A 67 -6.65 -9.53 -15.21
N THR A 68 -6.69 -10.88 -15.17
CA THR A 68 -5.56 -11.70 -14.77
C THR A 68 -4.40 -11.55 -15.76
N GLY A 69 -4.69 -11.55 -17.07
CA GLY A 69 -3.69 -11.30 -18.11
C GLY A 69 -3.03 -9.93 -17.97
N MET A 70 -3.82 -8.87 -17.71
CA MET A 70 -3.31 -7.52 -17.44
C MET A 70 -2.42 -7.48 -16.18
N MET A 71 -2.81 -8.20 -15.13
CA MET A 71 -2.01 -8.29 -13.90
C MET A 71 -0.67 -9.00 -14.14
N CYS A 72 -0.67 -10.12 -14.87
CA CYS A 72 0.55 -10.83 -15.25
C CYS A 72 1.45 -9.97 -16.14
N GLY A 73 0.86 -9.28 -17.12
CA GLY A 73 1.58 -8.34 -17.99
C GLY A 73 2.23 -7.19 -17.21
N ALA A 74 1.48 -6.57 -16.29
CA ALA A 74 2.03 -5.54 -15.42
C ALA A 74 3.17 -6.08 -14.53
N GLY A 75 3.02 -7.28 -13.99
CA GLY A 75 4.08 -7.95 -13.21
C GLY A 75 5.34 -8.19 -14.03
N ALA A 76 5.19 -8.65 -15.28
CA ALA A 76 6.31 -8.85 -16.21
C ALA A 76 7.02 -7.52 -16.54
N ILE A 77 6.27 -6.44 -16.78
CA ILE A 77 6.82 -5.10 -17.02
C ILE A 77 7.62 -4.61 -15.82
N VAL A 78 7.07 -4.73 -14.60
CA VAL A 78 7.76 -4.32 -13.35
C VAL A 78 9.05 -5.12 -13.17
N THR A 79 9.02 -6.43 -13.40
CA THR A 79 10.21 -7.29 -13.30
C THR A 79 11.24 -6.93 -14.38
N GLY A 80 10.81 -6.69 -15.59
CA GLY A 80 11.69 -6.26 -16.70
C GLY A 80 12.34 -4.91 -16.43
N LEU A 81 11.58 -3.92 -15.94
CA LEU A 81 12.10 -2.60 -15.55
C LEU A 81 13.11 -2.72 -14.39
N HIS A 82 12.82 -3.58 -13.39
CA HIS A 82 13.75 -3.81 -12.29
C HIS A 82 15.08 -4.37 -12.79
N TYR A 83 15.03 -5.38 -13.66
CA TYR A 83 16.22 -5.97 -14.26
C TYR A 83 17.00 -4.94 -15.11
N PHE A 84 16.27 -4.13 -15.90
CA PHE A 84 16.86 -3.08 -16.73
C PHE A 84 17.56 -1.99 -15.90
N ILE A 85 16.92 -1.52 -14.82
CA ILE A 85 17.51 -0.54 -13.90
C ILE A 85 18.76 -1.12 -13.24
N HIS A 86 18.71 -2.38 -12.80
CA HIS A 86 19.87 -3.04 -12.19
C HIS A 86 21.04 -3.14 -13.18
N TYR A 87 20.75 -3.51 -14.42
CA TYR A 87 21.75 -3.56 -15.49
C TYR A 87 22.40 -2.19 -15.76
N LEU A 88 21.60 -1.13 -15.84
CA LEU A 88 22.11 0.23 -16.02
C LEU A 88 22.95 0.70 -14.83
N THR A 89 22.50 0.42 -13.62
CA THR A 89 23.21 0.82 -12.39
C THR A 89 24.55 0.07 -12.25
N ASP A 90 24.62 -1.20 -12.65
CA ASP A 90 25.86 -1.96 -12.61
C ASP A 90 26.85 -1.46 -13.67
N LYS A 91 26.35 -1.06 -14.85
CA LYS A 91 27.16 -0.45 -15.90
C LYS A 91 27.74 0.90 -15.46
N GLU A 92 26.93 1.75 -14.85
CA GLU A 92 27.34 3.05 -14.33
C GLU A 92 28.39 2.92 -13.21
N LYS A 93 28.23 1.97 -12.31
CA LYS A 93 29.22 1.63 -11.29
C LYS A 93 30.53 1.12 -11.86
N GLU A 94 30.49 0.36 -12.93
CA GLU A 94 31.70 -0.14 -13.61
C GLU A 94 32.43 1.00 -14.32
N GLU A 95 31.73 1.89 -15.00
CA GLU A 95 32.31 3.10 -15.63
C GLU A 95 32.92 4.04 -14.58
N GLU A 96 32.21 4.27 -13.47
CA GLU A 96 32.71 5.08 -12.35
C GLU A 96 33.98 4.44 -11.74
N ARG A 97 34.00 3.13 -11.60
CA ARG A 97 35.14 2.38 -11.11
C ARG A 97 36.35 2.46 -12.04
N LEU A 98 36.14 2.36 -13.36
CA LEU A 98 37.18 2.52 -14.38
C LEU A 98 37.72 3.95 -14.40
N THR A 99 36.86 4.94 -14.28
CA THR A 99 37.24 6.38 -14.21
C THR A 99 38.04 6.69 -12.94
N LEU A 100 37.65 6.11 -11.80
CA LEU A 100 38.38 6.24 -10.54
C LEU A 100 39.74 5.55 -10.61
N LEU A 101 39.86 4.43 -11.29
CA LEU A 101 41.13 3.69 -11.44
C LEU A 101 42.08 4.37 -12.43
N SER A 102 41.58 5.14 -13.40
CA SER A 102 42.38 5.87 -14.38
C SER A 102 43.05 7.12 -13.80
N THR A 103 42.51 7.66 -12.71
CA THR A 103 43.01 8.87 -12.07
C THR A 103 43.85 8.54 -10.82
N GLU A 104 45.05 9.09 -10.71
CA GLU A 104 46.00 8.84 -9.58
C GLU A 104 45.37 9.19 -8.21
N LYS A 105 44.55 10.25 -8.16
CA LYS A 105 43.74 10.62 -7.00
C LYS A 105 42.66 9.58 -6.66
N GLY A 106 42.10 8.92 -7.68
CA GLY A 106 41.08 7.88 -7.52
C GLY A 106 41.67 6.60 -6.98
N ARG A 107 42.88 6.21 -7.44
CA ARG A 107 43.60 5.03 -6.91
C ARG A 107 43.90 5.18 -5.40
N LYS A 108 44.35 6.37 -4.96
CA LYS A 108 44.57 6.66 -3.53
C LYS A 108 43.25 6.61 -2.73
N LYS A 109 42.13 7.15 -3.28
CA LYS A 109 40.82 7.07 -2.65
C LYS A 109 40.29 5.62 -2.57
N ALA A 110 40.50 4.82 -3.62
CA ALA A 110 40.09 3.42 -3.64
C ALA A 110 40.91 2.59 -2.63
N GLN A 111 42.20 2.82 -2.50
CA GLN A 111 43.04 2.18 -1.48
C GLN A 111 42.60 2.56 -0.05
N ILE A 112 42.33 3.81 0.24
CA ILE A 112 41.84 4.27 1.55
C ILE A 112 40.44 3.68 1.83
N ALA A 113 39.58 3.55 0.83
CA ALA A 113 38.26 2.95 0.99
C ALA A 113 38.33 1.43 1.23
N LEU A 114 39.25 0.72 0.59
CA LEU A 114 39.56 -0.70 0.82
C LEU A 114 40.13 -0.92 2.23
N GLU A 115 41.05 -0.05 2.65
CA GLU A 115 41.66 -0.10 3.98
C GLU A 115 40.65 0.22 5.09
N LYS A 116 39.78 1.24 4.89
CA LYS A 116 38.64 1.49 5.76
C LYS A 116 37.62 0.34 5.80
N LYS A 117 37.40 -0.36 4.69
CA LYS A 117 36.49 -1.50 4.62
C LYS A 117 37.09 -2.75 5.28
N ALA A 118 38.44 -2.89 5.25
CA ALA A 118 39.16 -3.94 5.95
C ALA A 118 39.26 -3.68 7.47
N LEU A 119 39.34 -2.40 7.87
CA LEU A 119 39.38 -1.96 9.27
C LEU A 119 38.00 -1.84 9.94
N GLN A 120 36.91 -1.79 9.17
CA GLN A 120 35.58 -1.91 9.75
C GLN A 120 35.34 -3.40 10.02
N PRO A 121 35.22 -3.82 11.29
CA PRO A 121 34.81 -5.17 11.59
C PRO A 121 33.44 -5.33 10.88
N HIS A 122 33.32 -6.36 10.04
CA HIS A 122 32.05 -6.81 9.49
C HIS A 122 31.17 -7.24 10.66
N THR A 123 30.62 -6.30 11.40
CA THR A 123 29.47 -6.51 12.23
C THR A 123 28.31 -6.74 11.25
N LYS A 124 28.28 -7.92 10.63
CA LYS A 124 27.02 -8.46 10.12
C LYS A 124 26.09 -8.37 11.33
N LYS A 125 25.16 -7.40 11.29
CA LYS A 125 24.08 -7.38 12.29
C LYS A 125 23.57 -8.81 12.36
N PRO A 126 23.63 -9.50 13.50
CA PRO A 126 23.23 -10.88 13.59
C PRO A 126 21.80 -10.93 13.05
N LYS A 127 21.56 -11.78 12.04
CA LYS A 127 20.21 -12.05 11.57
C LYS A 127 19.52 -12.77 12.73
N LEU A 128 18.79 -12.01 13.54
CA LEU A 128 17.98 -12.56 14.61
C LEU A 128 17.11 -13.68 14.02
N SER A 129 17.13 -14.83 14.64
CA SER A 129 16.19 -15.91 14.34
C SER A 129 14.76 -15.38 14.51
N PHE A 130 13.80 -15.95 13.80
CA PHE A 130 12.37 -15.59 13.94
C PHE A 130 11.91 -15.63 15.40
N ILE A 131 12.33 -16.65 16.14
CA ILE A 131 12.01 -16.83 17.57
C ILE A 131 12.66 -15.73 18.44
N GLU A 132 13.90 -15.35 18.16
CA GLU A 132 14.59 -14.24 18.85
C GLU A 132 13.92 -12.91 18.57
N SER A 133 13.49 -12.68 17.32
CA SER A 133 12.73 -11.47 16.94
C SER A 133 11.39 -11.40 17.68
N LEU A 134 10.68 -12.53 17.83
CA LEU A 134 9.45 -12.60 18.61
C LEU A 134 9.71 -12.38 20.12
N ARG A 135 10.82 -12.89 20.65
CA ARG A 135 11.20 -12.68 22.05
C ARG A 135 11.52 -11.22 22.32
N VAL A 136 12.26 -10.55 21.44
CA VAL A 136 12.52 -9.10 21.54
C VAL A 136 11.22 -8.30 21.46
N LEU A 137 10.31 -8.67 20.55
CA LEU A 137 9.00 -8.03 20.41
C LEU A 137 8.14 -8.20 21.67
N ALA A 138 8.19 -9.38 22.32
CA ALA A 138 7.44 -9.66 23.53
C ALA A 138 8.03 -8.99 24.78
N SER A 139 9.36 -8.82 24.84
CA SER A 139 10.04 -8.24 26.00
C SER A 139 9.98 -6.71 26.03
N ASP A 140 9.99 -6.05 24.87
CA ASP A 140 9.90 -4.60 24.81
C ASP A 140 8.43 -4.13 24.81
N LYS A 141 8.04 -3.42 25.88
CA LYS A 141 6.68 -2.91 26.08
C LYS A 141 6.22 -1.98 24.93
N TYR A 142 7.12 -1.16 24.41
CA TYR A 142 6.82 -0.21 23.34
C TYR A 142 6.59 -0.92 22.01
N LEU A 143 7.49 -1.84 21.64
CA LEU A 143 7.36 -2.64 20.43
C LEU A 143 6.10 -3.52 20.47
N ARG A 144 5.82 -4.12 21.62
CA ARG A 144 4.61 -4.92 21.82
C ARG A 144 3.34 -4.10 21.63
N ASN A 145 3.27 -2.88 22.20
CA ASN A 145 2.10 -2.01 22.04
C ASN A 145 1.88 -1.60 20.58
N ILE A 146 2.96 -1.27 19.86
CA ILE A 146 2.88 -0.95 18.43
C ILE A 146 2.41 -2.17 17.64
N ALA A 147 2.99 -3.34 17.87
CA ALA A 147 2.60 -4.57 17.19
C ALA A 147 1.12 -4.91 17.43
N THR A 148 0.67 -4.82 18.69
CA THR A 148 -0.74 -5.07 19.05
C THR A 148 -1.67 -4.08 18.34
N MET A 149 -1.31 -2.78 18.32
CA MET A 149 -2.10 -1.77 17.62
C MET A 149 -2.18 -2.04 16.11
N VAL A 150 -1.06 -2.40 15.48
CA VAL A 150 -1.02 -2.70 14.04
C VAL A 150 -1.84 -3.95 13.71
N LEU A 151 -1.72 -5.00 14.54
CA LEU A 151 -2.48 -6.24 14.37
C LEU A 151 -3.98 -6.01 14.57
N ALA A 152 -4.37 -5.37 15.67
CA ALA A 152 -5.77 -5.08 15.97
C ALA A 152 -6.41 -4.26 14.85
N TYR A 153 -5.73 -3.20 14.42
CA TYR A 153 -6.17 -2.36 13.31
C TYR A 153 -6.31 -3.16 12.01
N GLY A 154 -5.28 -3.95 11.67
CA GLY A 154 -5.28 -4.77 10.46
C GLY A 154 -6.44 -5.77 10.43
N LEU A 155 -6.62 -6.51 11.51
CA LEU A 155 -7.72 -7.48 11.64
C LEU A 155 -9.09 -6.81 11.55
N THR A 156 -9.29 -5.68 12.25
CA THR A 156 -10.56 -4.95 12.20
C THR A 156 -10.89 -4.46 10.79
N MET A 157 -9.89 -3.95 10.04
CA MET A 157 -10.07 -3.55 8.64
C MET A 157 -10.52 -4.72 7.76
N GLU A 158 -9.83 -5.85 7.86
CA GLU A 158 -10.13 -7.04 7.04
C GLU A 158 -11.52 -7.61 7.38
N PHE A 159 -11.88 -7.73 8.65
CA PHE A 159 -13.21 -8.19 9.06
C PHE A 159 -14.32 -7.27 8.56
N THR A 160 -14.13 -5.96 8.71
CA THR A 160 -15.12 -4.98 8.24
C THR A 160 -15.29 -5.08 6.71
N GLU A 161 -14.20 -5.21 5.97
CA GLU A 161 -14.24 -5.35 4.51
C GLU A 161 -14.91 -6.65 4.08
N ILE A 162 -14.65 -7.78 4.76
CA ILE A 162 -15.28 -9.06 4.45
C ILE A 162 -16.79 -8.99 4.63
N ILE A 163 -17.26 -8.45 5.77
CA ILE A 163 -18.69 -8.28 6.05
C ILE A 163 -19.33 -7.35 5.02
N TRP A 164 -18.68 -6.23 4.71
CA TRP A 164 -19.16 -5.31 3.70
C TRP A 164 -19.23 -5.93 2.31
N LYS A 165 -18.19 -6.65 1.87
CA LYS A 165 -18.19 -7.35 0.57
C LYS A 165 -19.27 -8.42 0.49
N SER A 166 -19.58 -9.10 1.58
CA SER A 166 -20.71 -10.02 1.64
C SER A 166 -22.03 -9.30 1.40
N SER A 167 -22.23 -8.12 2.03
CA SER A 167 -23.42 -7.29 1.80
C SER A 167 -23.49 -6.75 0.37
N VAL A 168 -22.35 -6.35 -0.22
CA VAL A 168 -22.28 -5.94 -1.64
C VAL A 168 -22.69 -7.08 -2.55
N LYS A 169 -22.20 -8.31 -2.31
CA LYS A 169 -22.57 -9.49 -3.09
C LYS A 169 -24.06 -9.80 -3.00
N SER A 170 -24.67 -9.58 -1.85
CA SER A 170 -26.12 -9.75 -1.66
C SER A 170 -26.93 -8.67 -2.39
N LEU A 171 -26.42 -7.45 -2.49
CA LEU A 171 -27.06 -6.34 -3.22
C LEU A 171 -26.91 -6.49 -4.75
N PHE A 172 -25.76 -6.98 -5.20
CA PHE A 172 -25.44 -7.19 -6.62
C PHE A 172 -25.21 -8.69 -6.88
N PRO A 173 -26.28 -9.49 -7.05
CA PRO A 173 -26.18 -10.93 -7.30
C PRO A 173 -25.57 -11.25 -8.68
N ILE A 174 -25.72 -10.34 -9.63
CA ILE A 174 -25.14 -10.44 -10.97
C ILE A 174 -23.62 -10.22 -10.87
N LYS A 175 -22.84 -11.22 -11.30
CA LYS A 175 -21.38 -11.24 -11.13
C LYS A 175 -20.67 -10.08 -11.83
N SER A 176 -21.13 -9.68 -13.01
CA SER A 176 -20.56 -8.54 -13.75
C SER A 176 -20.89 -7.20 -13.10
N GLU A 177 -22.07 -7.02 -12.51
CA GLU A 177 -22.41 -5.82 -11.74
C GLU A 177 -21.57 -5.70 -10.46
N TYR A 178 -21.40 -6.82 -9.74
CA TYR A 178 -20.52 -6.89 -8.58
C TYR A 178 -19.08 -6.51 -8.95
N LEU A 179 -18.56 -7.00 -10.07
CA LEU A 179 -17.21 -6.68 -10.55
C LEU A 179 -17.09 -5.19 -10.90
N ASN A 180 -18.08 -4.62 -11.58
CA ASN A 180 -18.16 -3.20 -11.92
C ASN A 180 -18.19 -2.33 -10.67
N PHE A 181 -19.00 -2.68 -9.67
CA PHE A 181 -19.06 -1.97 -8.39
C PHE A 181 -17.72 -1.99 -7.66
N ASN A 182 -17.02 -3.13 -7.62
CA ASN A 182 -15.69 -3.23 -7.03
C ASN A 182 -14.65 -2.40 -7.79
N GLY A 183 -14.75 -2.28 -9.11
CA GLY A 183 -13.91 -1.38 -9.91
C GLY A 183 -14.08 0.08 -9.50
N ARG A 184 -15.34 0.54 -9.40
CA ARG A 184 -15.65 1.90 -8.92
C ARG A 184 -15.17 2.13 -7.50
N TYR A 185 -15.33 1.15 -6.61
CA TYR A 185 -14.83 1.20 -5.24
C TYR A 185 -13.29 1.38 -5.20
N SER A 186 -12.54 0.61 -6.00
CA SER A 186 -11.09 0.74 -6.10
C SER A 186 -10.67 2.13 -6.60
N THR A 187 -11.36 2.65 -7.61
CA THR A 187 -11.13 4.02 -8.12
C THR A 187 -11.38 5.08 -7.04
N MET A 188 -12.48 4.94 -6.28
CA MET A 188 -12.79 5.86 -5.17
C MET A 188 -11.71 5.83 -4.07
N ILE A 189 -11.22 4.64 -3.71
CA ILE A 189 -10.09 4.53 -2.76
C ILE A 189 -8.90 5.33 -3.26
N GLY A 190 -8.50 5.15 -4.51
CA GLY A 190 -7.34 5.83 -5.08
C GLY A 190 -7.51 7.35 -5.10
N ILE A 191 -8.67 7.85 -5.54
CA ILE A 191 -8.98 9.30 -5.56
C ILE A 191 -9.00 9.87 -4.13
N CYS A 192 -9.70 9.23 -3.21
CA CYS A 192 -9.74 9.67 -1.82
C CYS A 192 -8.36 9.63 -1.17
N SER A 193 -7.56 8.58 -1.43
CA SER A 193 -6.19 8.49 -0.91
C SER A 193 -5.31 9.62 -1.44
N PHE A 194 -5.45 9.95 -2.72
CA PHE A 194 -4.73 11.06 -3.33
C PHE A 194 -5.09 12.40 -2.66
N ILE A 195 -6.38 12.69 -2.45
CA ILE A 195 -6.84 13.90 -1.75
C ILE A 195 -6.36 13.91 -0.30
N MET A 196 -6.50 12.78 0.39
CA MET A 196 -6.12 12.66 1.80
C MET A 196 -4.62 12.81 2.05
N MET A 197 -3.75 12.62 1.05
CA MET A 197 -2.32 12.91 1.20
C MET A 197 -2.06 14.41 1.45
N PHE A 198 -2.76 15.28 0.75
CA PHE A 198 -2.64 16.72 0.97
C PHE A 198 -3.25 17.16 2.31
N VAL A 199 -4.41 16.58 2.64
CA VAL A 199 -5.07 16.83 3.93
C VAL A 199 -4.21 16.32 5.08
N GLY A 200 -3.66 15.10 4.96
CA GLY A 200 -2.85 14.45 5.98
C GLY A 200 -1.56 15.21 6.29
N ALA A 201 -0.88 15.72 5.27
CA ALA A 201 0.29 16.56 5.46
C ALA A 201 -0.04 17.79 6.33
N LYS A 202 -1.12 18.52 5.99
CA LYS A 202 -1.57 19.66 6.79
C LYS A 202 -2.00 19.28 8.21
N VAL A 203 -2.66 18.13 8.36
CA VAL A 203 -3.07 17.64 9.70
C VAL A 203 -1.85 17.39 10.58
N VAL A 204 -0.83 16.73 10.06
CA VAL A 204 0.41 16.48 10.80
C VAL A 204 1.16 17.78 11.12
N ASP A 205 1.21 18.72 10.19
CA ASP A 205 1.88 20.02 10.37
C ASP A 205 1.19 20.88 11.43
N VAL A 206 -0.16 20.90 11.45
CA VAL A 206 -0.94 21.79 12.36
C VAL A 206 -1.22 21.13 13.70
N LEU A 207 -1.62 19.87 13.72
CA LEU A 207 -2.08 19.13 14.92
C LEU A 207 -0.97 18.24 15.53
N GLY A 208 0.14 18.10 14.83
CA GLY A 208 1.27 17.28 15.25
C GLY A 208 1.13 15.80 14.96
N TRP A 209 2.23 15.08 15.12
CA TRP A 209 2.35 13.66 14.83
C TRP A 209 1.33 12.78 15.57
N ARG A 210 1.02 13.08 16.83
CA ARG A 210 0.07 12.29 17.63
C ARG A 210 -1.34 12.30 17.03
N ALA A 211 -1.80 13.46 16.56
CA ALA A 211 -3.09 13.61 15.90
C ALA A 211 -3.16 12.80 14.61
N GLY A 212 -2.09 12.86 13.79
CA GLY A 212 -1.99 12.05 12.57
C GLY A 212 -2.05 10.54 12.85
N ALA A 213 -1.34 10.06 13.87
CA ALA A 213 -1.33 8.65 14.25
C ALA A 213 -2.70 8.17 14.77
N MET A 214 -3.44 9.01 15.50
CA MET A 214 -4.76 8.65 16.05
C MET A 214 -5.91 8.83 15.05
N MET A 215 -5.72 9.62 14.00
CA MET A 215 -6.78 9.94 13.04
C MET A 215 -7.35 8.69 12.36
N THR A 216 -6.50 7.76 11.98
CA THR A 216 -6.93 6.54 11.28
C THR A 216 -7.75 5.59 12.16
N PRO A 217 -7.33 5.22 13.38
CA PRO A 217 -8.16 4.42 14.28
C PRO A 217 -9.48 5.12 14.65
N LEU A 218 -9.44 6.44 14.85
CA LEU A 218 -10.62 7.22 15.19
C LEU A 218 -11.63 7.23 14.03
N MET A 219 -11.19 7.58 12.83
CA MET A 219 -12.03 7.56 11.63
C MET A 219 -12.64 6.18 11.39
N MET A 220 -11.84 5.13 11.56
CA MET A 220 -12.35 3.77 11.44
C MET A 220 -13.43 3.45 12.47
N GLY A 221 -13.19 3.76 13.75
CA GLY A 221 -14.16 3.51 14.83
C GLY A 221 -15.46 4.28 14.63
N VAL A 222 -15.37 5.59 14.37
CA VAL A 222 -16.54 6.45 14.18
C VAL A 222 -17.38 6.02 12.97
N LEU A 223 -16.74 5.71 11.85
CA LEU A 223 -17.44 5.31 10.63
C LEU A 223 -17.93 3.86 10.64
N ALA A 224 -17.32 2.99 11.44
CA ALA A 224 -17.78 1.62 11.60
C ALA A 224 -19.12 1.52 12.36
N LEU A 225 -19.37 2.43 13.32
CA LEU A 225 -20.61 2.44 14.10
C LEU A 225 -21.88 2.49 13.22
N PRO A 226 -22.07 3.50 12.32
CA PRO A 226 -23.26 3.54 11.47
C PRO A 226 -23.33 2.36 10.49
N PHE A 227 -22.19 1.84 10.04
CA PHE A 227 -22.16 0.65 9.18
C PHE A 227 -22.69 -0.58 9.91
N PHE A 228 -22.14 -0.92 11.09
CA PHE A 228 -22.59 -2.06 11.87
C PHE A 228 -24.01 -1.87 12.38
N ALA A 229 -24.39 -0.66 12.81
CA ALA A 229 -25.75 -0.35 13.20
C ALA A 229 -26.75 -0.62 12.07
N SER A 230 -26.41 -0.23 10.84
CA SER A 230 -27.28 -0.48 9.66
C SER A 230 -27.46 -1.97 9.35
N ILE A 231 -26.45 -2.80 9.63
CA ILE A 231 -26.53 -4.26 9.44
C ILE A 231 -27.31 -4.91 10.58
N ILE A 232 -27.02 -4.55 11.84
CA ILE A 232 -27.61 -5.19 13.03
C ILE A 232 -29.09 -4.82 13.17
N ILE A 233 -29.42 -3.52 13.03
CA ILE A 233 -30.78 -3.01 13.22
C ILE A 233 -31.63 -3.25 11.98
N GLY A 234 -31.06 -2.98 10.79
CA GLY A 234 -31.78 -3.06 9.53
C GLY A 234 -31.92 -4.45 8.95
N GLY A 235 -31.06 -5.38 9.36
CA GLY A 235 -30.96 -6.72 8.77
C GLY A 235 -30.60 -6.69 7.27
N THR A 236 -30.31 -7.86 6.74
CA THR A 236 -30.06 -8.06 5.29
C THR A 236 -31.31 -8.41 4.51
N SER A 237 -32.45 -8.57 5.19
CA SER A 237 -33.73 -9.03 4.60
C SER A 237 -34.47 -7.99 3.77
N SER A 238 -34.30 -6.69 4.10
CA SER A 238 -34.97 -5.61 3.35
C SER A 238 -34.02 -5.03 2.29
N PRO A 239 -34.44 -4.93 1.01
CA PRO A 239 -33.62 -4.33 -0.04
C PRO A 239 -33.19 -2.89 0.24
N LYS A 240 -34.02 -2.12 0.93
CA LYS A 240 -33.72 -0.71 1.28
C LYS A 240 -32.62 -0.62 2.33
N THR A 241 -32.72 -1.41 3.40
CA THR A 241 -31.72 -1.40 4.49
C THR A 241 -30.39 -1.97 4.01
N LEU A 242 -30.40 -3.03 3.20
CA LEU A 242 -29.20 -3.58 2.58
C LEU A 242 -28.50 -2.52 1.70
N LYS A 243 -29.24 -1.77 0.90
CA LYS A 243 -28.68 -0.69 0.08
C LYS A 243 -28.02 0.37 0.93
N ILE A 244 -28.68 0.83 2.01
CA ILE A 244 -28.10 1.79 2.96
C ILE A 244 -26.79 1.23 3.57
N ALA A 245 -26.81 -0.01 4.05
CA ALA A 245 -25.64 -0.64 4.64
C ALA A 245 -24.45 -0.71 3.65
N VAL A 246 -24.72 -1.05 2.39
CA VAL A 246 -23.69 -1.12 1.37
C VAL A 246 -23.06 0.25 1.09
N TYR A 247 -23.86 1.31 0.97
CA TYR A 247 -23.33 2.66 0.69
C TYR A 247 -22.66 3.30 1.92
N VAL A 248 -23.19 3.09 3.12
CA VAL A 248 -22.53 3.50 4.36
C VAL A 248 -21.21 2.79 4.53
N GLY A 249 -21.19 1.47 4.30
CA GLY A 249 -19.98 0.68 4.33
C GLY A 249 -18.97 1.05 3.22
N LEU A 250 -19.46 1.49 2.04
CA LEU A 250 -18.60 2.02 0.98
C LEU A 250 -17.83 3.26 1.49
N VAL A 251 -18.54 4.23 2.06
CA VAL A 251 -17.91 5.45 2.61
C VAL A 251 -16.91 5.10 3.71
N GLN A 252 -17.31 4.23 4.64
CA GLN A 252 -16.45 3.77 5.72
C GLN A 252 -15.17 3.11 5.19
N ASN A 253 -15.28 2.14 4.26
CA ASN A 253 -14.12 1.43 3.74
C ASN A 253 -13.21 2.36 2.90
N VAL A 254 -13.77 3.24 2.07
CA VAL A 254 -13.00 4.19 1.26
C VAL A 254 -12.23 5.15 2.15
N LEU A 255 -12.87 5.80 3.12
CA LEU A 255 -12.23 6.77 4.00
C LEU A 255 -11.21 6.11 4.93
N SER A 256 -11.51 4.94 5.48
CA SER A 256 -10.57 4.21 6.34
C SER A 256 -9.31 3.80 5.58
N LYS A 257 -9.43 3.30 4.35
CA LYS A 257 -8.28 2.95 3.52
C LYS A 257 -7.51 4.19 3.06
N ALA A 258 -8.21 5.26 2.66
CA ALA A 258 -7.59 6.50 2.25
C ALA A 258 -6.77 7.12 3.39
N THR A 259 -7.32 7.17 4.60
CA THR A 259 -6.63 7.68 5.79
C THR A 259 -5.42 6.81 6.16
N LYS A 260 -5.54 5.48 6.04
CA LYS A 260 -4.43 4.56 6.27
C LYS A 260 -3.26 4.85 5.34
N TYR A 261 -3.50 4.91 4.04
CA TYR A 261 -2.42 5.07 3.06
C TYR A 261 -1.82 6.47 3.06
N ALA A 262 -2.63 7.49 3.34
CA ALA A 262 -2.21 8.88 3.27
C ALA A 262 -1.57 9.41 4.56
N ILE A 263 -2.02 8.93 5.72
CA ILE A 263 -1.63 9.49 7.02
C ILE A 263 -0.91 8.46 7.88
N PHE A 264 -1.53 7.29 8.10
CA PHE A 264 -1.01 6.32 9.06
C PHE A 264 0.31 5.68 8.63
N ASP A 265 0.43 5.27 7.38
CA ASP A 265 1.64 4.62 6.88
C ASP A 265 2.85 5.58 6.84
N PRO A 266 2.73 6.86 6.42
CA PRO A 266 3.80 7.83 6.54
C PRO A 266 4.19 8.16 7.99
N THR A 267 3.23 8.29 8.91
CA THR A 267 3.52 8.63 10.32
C THR A 267 4.28 7.54 11.06
N LYS A 268 4.13 6.26 10.70
CA LYS A 268 4.94 5.16 11.26
C LYS A 268 6.43 5.33 10.98
N VAL A 269 6.77 5.89 9.83
CA VAL A 269 8.17 6.09 9.41
C VAL A 269 8.78 7.28 10.11
N SER A 270 8.04 8.38 10.27
CA SER A 270 8.51 9.62 10.91
C SER A 270 8.71 9.50 12.42
N GLY A 271 7.91 8.69 13.12
CA GLY A 271 7.98 8.57 14.58
C GLY A 271 9.25 7.93 15.14
N LYS A 272 10.20 7.54 14.30
CA LYS A 272 11.52 7.01 14.70
C LYS A 272 12.59 8.09 14.90
N GLU A 273 12.36 9.30 14.45
CA GLU A 273 13.41 10.36 14.42
C GLU A 273 13.34 11.37 15.57
N ASP A 274 12.23 11.46 16.28
CA ASP A 274 12.05 12.42 17.38
C ASP A 274 12.48 11.87 18.75
N ARG A 275 13.33 10.83 18.77
CA ARG A 275 14.01 10.28 19.95
C ARG A 275 15.50 10.12 19.65
#